data_5f7b9c1b35cf97c380fa60cd16834c9e
#
_entry.id   5f7b9c1b35cf97c380fa60cd16834c9e
#
_cell.length_a   1.000
_cell.length_b   1.000
_cell.length_c   1.000
_cell.angle_alpha   90.00
_cell.angle_beta   90.00
_cell.angle_gamma   90.00
#
_symmetry.space_group_name_H-M   'P 1'
#
loop_
_entity.id
_entity.type
_entity.pdbx_description
1 polymer ?
#
loop_
_entity_poly.entity_id
_entity_poly.type
_entity_poly.pdbx_seq_one_letter_code
_entity_poly.pdbx_strand_id
1 'polypeptide(L)'
;MSTSTTASVSTHILDTSVGRPARGVAVRLSARTGREADWQALGGSVTDADGRCKDLPALPEGTLQVRLDFAVEAYFEDKRDSGNERDVENKRAEAQQDAPANRDGGAPVFFPEVAITFAVVPGEHYHVPLLLNPFGYSVYRGS
;
A
#
# COMPACT_ATOMS: atom_id res chain seq x y z
N MET A 1 17.92 30.14 -5.27
CA MET A 1 18.08 29.21 -5.61
C MET A 1 17.39 28.26 -5.14
N SER A 2 16.86 27.71 -5.55
CA SER A 2 16.04 26.90 -5.09
C SER A 2 16.33 25.55 -5.32
N THR A 3 17.43 25.18 -5.12
CA THR A 3 17.73 23.82 -5.28
C THR A 3 17.09 23.06 -4.18
N SER A 4 16.45 22.02 -4.53
CA SER A 4 15.83 21.20 -3.55
C SER A 4 16.86 20.47 -2.75
N THR A 5 16.76 20.48 -1.45
CA THR A 5 17.69 19.74 -0.61
C THR A 5 17.02 18.49 -0.10
N THR A 6 15.84 18.15 -0.58
CA THR A 6 15.16 16.95 -0.14
C THR A 6 14.72 16.15 -1.33
N ALA A 7 14.58 14.87 -1.16
CA ALA A 7 14.01 14.00 -2.18
C ALA A 7 12.50 14.09 -2.10
N SER A 8 11.81 13.55 -3.08
CA SER A 8 10.36 13.44 -3.03
C SER A 8 9.97 12.04 -3.46
N VAL A 9 8.78 11.62 -3.03
CA VAL A 9 8.35 10.24 -3.21
C VAL A 9 6.91 10.21 -3.69
N SER A 10 6.62 9.35 -4.64
CA SER A 10 5.23 9.08 -5.02
C SER A 10 5.08 7.58 -5.18
N THR A 11 3.85 7.12 -5.11
CA THR A 11 3.56 5.70 -5.23
C THR A 11 2.27 5.52 -6.02
N HIS A 12 2.09 4.33 -6.55
CA HIS A 12 0.94 3.99 -7.34
C HIS A 12 0.70 2.51 -7.11
N ILE A 13 -0.50 2.13 -6.70
CA ILE A 13 -0.79 0.75 -6.38
C ILE A 13 -1.75 0.18 -7.40
N LEU A 14 -1.35 -0.93 -7.99
CA LEU A 14 -2.18 -1.64 -8.93
C LEU A 14 -2.56 -2.98 -8.35
N ASP A 15 -3.84 -3.30 -8.38
CA ASP A 15 -4.33 -4.60 -7.93
C ASP A 15 -4.31 -5.49 -9.16
N THR A 16 -3.32 -6.36 -9.24
CA THR A 16 -3.16 -7.19 -10.41
C THR A 16 -4.17 -8.31 -10.48
N SER A 17 -4.88 -8.59 -9.39
CA SER A 17 -5.88 -9.64 -9.42
C SER A 17 -7.10 -9.20 -10.22
N VAL A 18 -7.30 -7.90 -10.38
CA VAL A 18 -8.42 -7.39 -11.17
C VAL A 18 -7.95 -6.46 -12.29
N GLY A 19 -6.65 -6.19 -12.37
CA GLY A 19 -6.12 -5.33 -13.43
C GLY A 19 -6.54 -3.89 -13.31
N ARG A 20 -6.69 -3.38 -12.09
CA ARG A 20 -7.13 -2.01 -11.86
C ARG A 20 -6.38 -1.37 -10.73
N PRO A 21 -6.38 -0.04 -10.65
CA PRO A 21 -5.74 0.62 -9.52
C PRO A 21 -6.41 0.25 -8.21
N ALA A 22 -5.65 0.23 -7.15
CA ALA A 22 -6.16 -0.09 -5.82
C ALA A 22 -6.50 1.20 -5.09
N ARG A 23 -7.78 1.45 -4.90
CA ARG A 23 -8.24 2.66 -4.24
C ARG A 23 -8.44 2.42 -2.76
N GLY A 24 -8.20 3.41 -1.96
CA GLY A 24 -8.53 3.34 -0.52
C GLY A 24 -7.48 2.64 0.32
N VAL A 25 -6.27 2.50 -0.18
CA VAL A 25 -5.21 1.86 0.59
C VAL A 25 -4.48 2.93 1.39
N ALA A 26 -4.38 2.73 2.68
CA ALA A 26 -3.65 3.68 3.53
C ALA A 26 -2.16 3.44 3.40
N VAL A 27 -1.41 4.50 3.23
CA VAL A 27 0.03 4.45 3.05
C VAL A 27 0.67 5.37 4.07
N ARG A 28 1.67 4.90 4.81
CA ARG A 28 2.39 5.71 5.75
C ARG A 28 3.79 5.93 5.27
N LEU A 29 4.30 7.13 5.51
CA LEU A 29 5.63 7.52 5.07
C LEU A 29 6.49 7.79 6.28
N SER A 30 7.67 7.21 6.32
CA SER A 30 8.65 7.44 7.37
C SER A 30 9.98 7.73 6.72
N ALA A 31 10.85 8.41 7.44
CA ALA A 31 12.16 8.81 6.93
C ALA A 31 13.20 8.66 8.02
N ARG A 32 14.44 8.47 7.60
CA ARG A 32 15.55 8.51 8.55
C ARG A 32 16.79 9.01 7.85
N THR A 33 17.75 9.51 8.64
CA THR A 33 18.90 10.15 8.08
C THR A 33 20.03 9.18 7.83
N GLY A 34 19.88 7.91 8.10
CA GLY A 34 20.87 6.90 7.83
C GLY A 34 20.43 5.60 8.41
N ARG A 35 21.14 4.53 8.07
CA ARG A 35 20.69 3.22 8.46
C ARG A 35 20.73 3.00 9.96
N GLU A 36 21.49 3.78 10.71
CA GLU A 36 21.53 3.61 12.13
C GLU A 36 20.60 4.60 12.84
N ALA A 37 19.92 5.45 12.15
CA ALA A 37 19.06 6.42 12.80
C ALA A 37 17.67 5.83 12.99
N ASP A 38 16.91 6.39 13.91
CA ASP A 38 15.55 5.93 14.14
C ASP A 38 14.64 6.44 13.04
N TRP A 39 13.59 5.69 12.77
CA TRP A 39 12.59 6.13 11.81
C TRP A 39 11.74 7.24 12.41
N GLN A 40 11.50 8.25 11.59
CA GLN A 40 10.63 9.33 11.98
C GLN A 40 9.36 9.21 11.14
N ALA A 41 8.23 9.01 11.78
CA ALA A 41 6.97 8.92 11.06
C ALA A 41 6.56 10.30 10.61
N LEU A 42 6.28 10.47 9.32
CA LEU A 42 5.96 11.76 8.79
C LEU A 42 4.47 11.96 8.56
N GLY A 43 3.76 10.89 8.36
CA GLY A 43 2.32 10.98 8.10
C GLY A 43 1.92 9.97 7.06
N GLY A 44 0.78 10.18 6.47
CA GLY A 44 0.28 9.21 5.51
C GLY A 44 -0.72 9.80 4.55
N SER A 45 -1.23 8.93 3.70
CA SER A 45 -2.19 9.30 2.69
C SER A 45 -3.03 8.06 2.40
N VAL A 46 -4.03 8.21 1.56
CA VAL A 46 -4.87 7.09 1.14
C VAL A 46 -4.93 7.16 -0.37
N THR A 47 -4.80 6.04 -1.05
CA THR A 47 -4.81 6.06 -2.51
C THR A 47 -6.16 6.50 -3.03
N ASP A 48 -6.15 7.22 -4.14
CA ASP A 48 -7.36 7.70 -4.78
C ASP A 48 -7.83 6.68 -5.83
N ALA A 49 -8.76 7.08 -6.66
CA ALA A 49 -9.33 6.18 -7.66
C ALA A 49 -8.30 5.72 -8.67
N ASP A 50 -7.20 6.44 -8.82
CA ASP A 50 -6.15 6.04 -9.72
C ASP A 50 -5.07 5.24 -9.02
N GLY A 51 -5.25 4.93 -7.75
CA GLY A 51 -4.26 4.18 -6.98
C GLY A 51 -3.08 5.01 -6.55
N ARG A 52 -3.20 6.32 -6.54
CA ARG A 52 -2.09 7.21 -6.22
C ARG A 52 -2.34 7.97 -4.94
N CYS A 53 -1.28 8.27 -4.24
CA CYS A 53 -1.35 9.12 -3.06
C CYS A 53 -0.89 10.50 -3.50
N LYS A 54 -1.78 11.47 -3.47
CA LYS A 54 -1.45 12.79 -3.95
C LYS A 54 -0.99 13.75 -2.87
N ASP A 55 -1.10 13.37 -1.63
CA ASP A 55 -0.73 14.26 -0.54
C ASP A 55 0.22 13.63 0.44
N LEU A 56 1.17 12.86 -0.03
CA LEU A 56 2.19 12.34 0.87
C LEU A 56 2.99 13.51 1.44
N PRO A 57 3.37 13.43 2.71
CA PRO A 57 4.11 14.53 3.32
C PRO A 57 5.47 14.73 2.69
N ALA A 58 6.00 15.93 2.84
CA ALA A 58 7.34 16.24 2.35
C ALA A 58 8.37 15.59 3.25
N LEU A 59 9.51 15.27 2.69
CA LEU A 59 10.59 14.68 3.46
C LEU A 59 11.41 15.78 4.14
N PRO A 60 11.89 15.53 5.35
CA PRO A 60 12.76 16.53 6.00
C PRO A 60 14.12 16.55 5.35
N GLU A 61 14.85 17.63 5.59
CA GLU A 61 16.20 17.72 5.11
C GLU A 61 17.04 16.65 5.76
N GLY A 62 17.98 16.13 5.05
CA GLY A 62 18.85 15.10 5.59
C GLY A 62 18.34 13.70 5.43
N THR A 63 17.15 13.52 4.87
CA THR A 63 16.62 12.18 4.68
C THR A 63 17.45 11.42 3.69
N LEU A 64 17.90 10.25 4.07
CA LEU A 64 18.66 9.38 3.19
C LEU A 64 17.97 8.03 2.97
N GLN A 65 17.02 7.66 3.81
CA GLN A 65 16.25 6.44 3.59
C GLN A 65 14.78 6.70 3.91
N VAL A 66 13.91 6.05 3.16
CA VAL A 66 12.49 6.24 3.26
C VAL A 66 11.83 4.89 3.38
N ARG A 67 10.74 4.83 4.14
CA ARG A 67 9.97 3.60 4.25
C ARG A 67 8.53 3.93 3.95
N LEU A 68 7.93 3.12 3.09
CA LEU A 68 6.51 3.19 2.81
C LEU A 68 5.86 1.96 3.41
N ASP A 69 4.82 2.16 4.22
CA ASP A 69 4.06 1.06 4.79
C ASP A 69 2.67 1.10 4.20
N PHE A 70 2.28 0.04 3.54
CA PHE A 70 1.00 -0.04 2.86
C PHE A 70 0.10 -0.96 3.67
N ALA A 71 -1.02 -0.43 4.16
CA ALA A 71 -1.94 -1.22 4.97
C ALA A 71 -2.95 -1.86 4.05
N VAL A 72 -2.62 -3.01 3.51
CA VAL A 72 -3.42 -3.63 2.49
C VAL A 72 -4.48 -4.58 3.03
N GLU A 73 -4.42 -4.91 4.32
CA GLU A 73 -5.40 -5.83 4.89
C GLU A 73 -6.82 -5.31 4.74
N ALA A 74 -7.03 -4.05 5.08
CA ALA A 74 -8.37 -3.48 5.00
C ALA A 74 -8.85 -3.44 3.56
N TYR A 75 -7.95 -3.19 2.62
CA TYR A 75 -8.33 -3.14 1.22
C TYR A 75 -8.85 -4.50 0.75
N PHE A 76 -8.16 -5.57 1.11
CA PHE A 76 -8.60 -6.88 0.67
C PHE A 76 -9.84 -7.34 1.42
N GLU A 77 -10.00 -6.94 2.67
CA GLU A 77 -11.20 -7.27 3.40
C GLU A 77 -12.41 -6.55 2.82
N ASP A 78 -12.25 -5.28 2.46
CA ASP A 78 -13.33 -4.54 1.87
C ASP A 78 -13.70 -5.12 0.51
N LYS A 79 -12.71 -5.54 -0.26
CA LYS A 79 -12.99 -6.13 -1.52
C LYS A 79 -13.75 -7.42 -1.35
N ARG A 80 -13.40 -8.20 -0.38
CA ARG A 80 -14.08 -9.45 -0.13
C ARG A 80 -15.52 -9.18 0.22
N ASP A 81 -15.77 -8.19 1.07
CA ASP A 81 -17.11 -7.86 1.48
C ASP A 81 -17.91 -7.32 0.32
N SER A 82 -17.33 -6.49 -0.49
CA SER A 82 -18.03 -5.96 -1.64
C SER A 82 -18.37 -7.06 -2.61
N GLY A 83 -17.50 -7.98 -2.81
CA GLY A 83 -17.78 -9.08 -3.68
C GLY A 83 -18.91 -9.91 -3.14
N ASN A 84 -19.00 -10.08 -1.85
CA ASN A 84 -20.04 -10.83 -1.27
C ASN A 84 -21.35 -10.16 -1.45
N GLU A 85 -21.41 -8.91 -1.49
CA GLU A 85 -22.68 -8.25 -1.63
C GLU A 85 -23.37 -8.62 -2.89
N ARG A 86 -22.66 -8.87 -3.94
CA ARG A 86 -23.28 -9.21 -5.17
C ARG A 86 -23.80 -10.56 -5.19
N ASP A 87 -23.15 -11.53 -4.64
CA ASP A 87 -23.55 -12.89 -4.68
C ASP A 87 -23.97 -13.40 -3.36
N VAL A 88 -24.46 -12.60 -2.52
CA VAL A 88 -24.73 -12.97 -1.17
C VAL A 88 -25.62 -14.20 -1.07
N GLU A 89 -26.57 -14.34 -1.88
CA GLU A 89 -27.41 -15.49 -1.74
C GLU A 89 -26.75 -16.78 -2.17
N ASN A 90 -26.07 -16.75 -3.24
CA ASN A 90 -25.38 -17.95 -3.67
C ASN A 90 -24.31 -18.32 -2.70
N LYS A 91 -23.59 -17.34 -2.20
CA LYS A 91 -22.56 -17.66 -1.30
C LYS A 91 -23.07 -18.16 0.01
N ARG A 92 -24.22 -17.74 0.42
CA ARG A 92 -24.74 -18.18 1.66
C ARG A 92 -25.07 -19.63 1.56
N ALA A 93 -25.63 -20.06 0.48
CA ALA A 93 -25.97 -21.44 0.32
C ALA A 93 -24.73 -22.31 0.34
N GLU A 94 -23.70 -21.87 -0.29
CA GLU A 94 -22.51 -22.66 -0.28
C GLU A 94 -21.84 -22.66 1.05
N ALA A 95 -21.86 -21.55 1.70
CA ALA A 95 -21.16 -21.45 2.94
C ALA A 95 -21.78 -22.33 4.00
N GLN A 96 -23.05 -22.53 3.92
CA GLN A 96 -23.61 -23.34 4.90
C GLN A 96 -23.20 -24.77 4.77
N GLN A 97 -22.89 -25.17 3.62
CA GLN A 97 -22.47 -26.49 3.47
C GLN A 97 -21.05 -26.62 3.80
N ASP A 98 -20.24 -25.74 3.57
CA ASP A 98 -18.91 -25.83 3.80
C ASP A 98 -18.58 -25.41 5.06
N ALA A 99 -18.88 -25.93 5.92
CA ALA A 99 -18.64 -25.61 7.16
C ALA A 99 -17.61 -24.69 7.38
N PRO A 100 -16.61 -24.81 7.11
CA PRO A 100 -15.64 -23.94 7.49
C PRO A 100 -15.96 -22.74 7.01
N ALA A 101 -16.97 -22.63 6.91
CA ALA A 101 -17.37 -21.60 6.50
C ALA A 101 -16.62 -20.49 6.75
N ASN A 102 -16.21 -20.38 7.58
CA ASN A 102 -15.61 -19.26 7.84
C ASN A 102 -14.47 -19.06 7.03
N ARG A 103 -14.25 -19.82 6.22
CA ARG A 103 -13.24 -19.68 5.57
C ARG A 103 -13.22 -18.46 4.93
N ASP A 104 -14.17 -17.95 4.40
CA ASP A 104 -14.15 -16.81 3.81
C ASP A 104 -14.04 -15.79 4.73
N GLY A 105 -14.78 -15.69 5.62
CA GLY A 105 -14.71 -14.66 6.51
C GLY A 105 -13.66 -14.88 7.49
N GLY A 106 -13.24 -16.04 7.64
CA GLY A 106 -12.29 -16.28 8.65
C GLY A 106 -10.87 -16.35 8.24
N ALA A 107 -10.63 -16.50 7.00
CA ALA A 107 -9.23 -16.62 6.57
C ALA A 107 -8.56 -15.29 6.61
N PRO A 108 -7.40 -15.19 7.18
CA PRO A 108 -6.72 -13.90 7.23
C PRO A 108 -6.20 -13.52 5.86
N VAL A 109 -6.01 -12.23 5.67
CA VAL A 109 -5.33 -11.75 4.48
C VAL A 109 -3.88 -12.20 4.60
N PHE A 110 -3.34 -12.79 3.57
CA PHE A 110 -2.03 -13.43 3.68
C PHE A 110 -0.93 -12.40 3.94
N PHE A 111 -0.90 -11.29 3.20
CA PHE A 111 0.04 -10.22 3.47
C PHE A 111 -0.77 -9.02 3.97
N PRO A 112 -0.88 -8.82 5.28
CA PRO A 112 -1.72 -7.73 5.79
C PRO A 112 -1.10 -6.37 5.59
N GLU A 113 0.22 -6.32 5.45
CA GLU A 113 0.88 -5.06 5.22
C GLU A 113 2.12 -5.29 4.39
N VAL A 114 2.54 -4.27 3.69
CA VAL A 114 3.74 -4.32 2.88
C VAL A 114 4.61 -3.15 3.31
N ALA A 115 5.85 -3.41 3.64
CA ALA A 115 6.77 -2.35 4.06
C ALA A 115 7.95 -2.33 3.11
N ILE A 116 8.23 -1.18 2.53
CA ILE A 116 9.30 -1.05 1.54
C ILE A 116 10.25 0.04 2.01
N THR A 117 11.51 -0.31 2.12
CA THR A 117 12.54 0.65 2.52
C THR A 117 13.46 0.87 1.33
N PHE A 118 13.77 2.12 1.03
CA PHE A 118 14.66 2.42 -0.09
C PHE A 118 15.50 3.66 0.21
N ALA A 119 16.63 3.77 -0.45
CA ALA A 119 17.55 4.88 -0.26
C ALA A 119 17.17 6.01 -1.20
N VAL A 120 17.38 7.24 -0.78
CA VAL A 120 17.06 8.40 -1.58
C VAL A 120 18.26 9.35 -1.60
N VAL A 121 18.36 10.12 -2.67
CA VAL A 121 19.37 11.14 -2.80
C VAL A 121 18.64 12.48 -2.80
N PRO A 122 19.07 13.43 -2.00
CA PRO A 122 18.37 14.71 -1.93
C PRO A 122 18.28 15.35 -3.33
N GLY A 123 17.15 15.94 -3.60
CA GLY A 123 16.93 16.60 -4.89
C GLY A 123 16.30 15.72 -5.95
N GLU A 124 16.20 14.42 -5.72
CA GLU A 124 15.64 13.53 -6.74
C GLU A 124 14.24 13.09 -6.38
N HIS A 125 13.49 12.71 -7.38
CA HIS A 125 12.14 12.20 -7.17
C HIS A 125 12.14 10.70 -7.36
N TYR A 126 11.42 10.00 -6.48
CA TYR A 126 11.34 8.55 -6.52
C TYR A 126 9.90 8.12 -6.66
N HIS A 127 9.59 7.43 -7.72
CA HIS A 127 8.27 6.87 -7.93
C HIS A 127 8.38 5.36 -7.67
N VAL A 128 7.57 4.86 -6.74
CA VAL A 128 7.71 3.49 -6.28
C VAL A 128 6.36 2.79 -6.44
N PRO A 129 6.11 2.18 -7.61
CA PRO A 129 4.85 1.49 -7.84
C PRO A 129 4.81 0.16 -7.11
N LEU A 130 3.63 -0.20 -6.61
CA LEU A 130 3.42 -1.48 -5.94
C LEU A 130 2.39 -2.26 -6.75
N LEU A 131 2.76 -3.47 -7.15
CA LEU A 131 1.86 -4.39 -7.82
C LEU A 131 1.39 -5.38 -6.77
N LEU A 132 0.10 -5.46 -6.56
CA LEU A 132 -0.45 -6.14 -5.41
C LEU A 132 -1.48 -7.18 -5.81
N ASN A 133 -1.47 -8.32 -5.17
CA ASN A 133 -2.58 -9.25 -5.25
C ASN A 133 -2.68 -9.95 -3.89
N PRO A 134 -3.70 -10.76 -3.65
CA PRO A 134 -3.88 -11.31 -2.30
C PRO A 134 -2.75 -12.19 -1.79
N PHE A 135 -1.96 -12.75 -2.68
CA PHE A 135 -0.93 -13.69 -2.25
C PHE A 135 0.46 -13.29 -2.69
N GLY A 136 0.66 -12.08 -3.17
CA GLY A 136 1.99 -11.66 -3.58
C GLY A 136 2.05 -10.18 -3.88
N TYR A 137 3.24 -9.66 -4.01
CA TYR A 137 3.39 -8.29 -4.43
C TYR A 137 4.79 -8.11 -5.02
N SER A 138 4.95 -7.07 -5.80
CA SER A 138 6.27 -6.67 -6.26
C SER A 138 6.34 -5.16 -6.31
N VAL A 139 7.53 -4.62 -6.26
CA VAL A 139 7.73 -3.19 -6.22
C VAL A 139 8.96 -2.89 -7.05
N TYR A 140 9.02 -1.71 -7.65
CA TYR A 140 10.19 -1.33 -8.40
C TYR A 140 10.33 0.18 -8.39
N ARG A 141 11.48 0.69 -8.81
CA ARG A 141 11.65 2.12 -8.96
C ARG A 141 11.14 2.49 -10.34
N GLY A 142 10.08 3.28 -10.39
CA GLY A 142 9.55 3.74 -11.66
C GLY A 142 10.29 4.96 -12.15
N SER A 143 9.98 5.40 -13.32
CA SER A 143 10.69 6.57 -13.87
C SER A 143 9.93 7.87 -13.64
#